data_dd01cfe242e48c3e55795ff3db64d24d
#
_entry.id   dd01cfe242e48c3e55795ff3db64d24d
#
_cell.length_a   1.000
_cell.length_b   1.000
_cell.length_c   1.000
_cell.angle_alpha   90.00
_cell.angle_beta   90.00
_cell.angle_gamma   90.00
#
_symmetry.space_group_name_H-M   'P 1'
#
loop_
_entity.id
_entity.type
_entity.pdbx_description
1 polymer ?
#
loop_
_entity_poly.entity_id
_entity_poly.type
_entity_poly.pdbx_seq_one_letter_code
_entity_poly.pdbx_strand_id
1 'polypeptide(L)'
;PINYGSQINEHNTVRADVGIFDVSHMAVFDFYGSNQVEFLKYLIPNDVTKILDSKRALYSPLLNEEGGILDDLIVYHLGNENFRIISNCGTREQNYACFQKVASEFDVQIDFKSDASIIALQGPNSMKNLSSLYDIKLEKFHLYQDEEVMIARTGYTGELGVEICLLYTSDAADESSS
;
A
#
# COMPACT_ATOMS: atom_id res chain seq x y z
N PRO A 1 -14.30 13.26 -12.36
CA PRO A 1 -14.40 14.71 -12.64
C PRO A 1 -13.02 15.26 -13.01
N ILE A 2 -13.01 16.29 -13.87
CA ILE A 2 -11.77 16.95 -14.30
C ILE A 2 -11.25 17.87 -13.18
N ASN A 3 -12.13 18.42 -12.37
CA ASN A 3 -11.85 19.20 -11.17
C ASN A 3 -13.11 19.29 -10.29
N TYR A 4 -12.93 19.77 -9.05
CA TYR A 4 -14.01 20.02 -8.09
C TYR A 4 -14.22 21.54 -7.86
N GLY A 5 -13.81 22.36 -8.82
CA GLY A 5 -13.96 23.81 -8.81
C GLY A 5 -12.63 24.53 -8.85
N SER A 6 -11.92 24.64 -7.74
CA SER A 6 -10.64 25.36 -7.65
C SER A 6 -9.57 24.49 -7.00
N GLN A 7 -8.47 24.24 -7.71
CA GLN A 7 -7.30 23.52 -7.19
C GLN A 7 -6.76 24.14 -5.89
N ILE A 8 -6.79 25.47 -5.79
CA ILE A 8 -6.33 26.18 -4.59
C ILE A 8 -7.26 25.90 -3.41
N ASN A 9 -8.57 25.93 -3.63
CA ASN A 9 -9.54 25.63 -2.59
C ASN A 9 -9.48 24.16 -2.16
N GLU A 10 -9.33 23.23 -3.10
CA GLU A 10 -9.14 21.81 -2.84
C GLU A 10 -7.89 21.58 -1.98
N HIS A 11 -6.75 22.17 -2.39
CA HIS A 11 -5.52 22.12 -1.61
C HIS A 11 -5.72 22.67 -0.19
N ASN A 12 -6.31 23.83 -0.04
CA ASN A 12 -6.55 24.47 1.25
C ASN A 12 -7.50 23.62 2.11
N THR A 13 -8.49 22.97 1.52
CA THR A 13 -9.41 22.07 2.23
C THR A 13 -8.65 20.88 2.82
N VAL A 14 -7.79 20.23 2.05
CA VAL A 14 -6.96 19.12 2.56
C VAL A 14 -6.07 19.59 3.70
N ARG A 15 -5.45 20.78 3.58
CA ARG A 15 -4.57 21.34 4.62
C ARG A 15 -5.31 21.73 5.89
N ALA A 16 -6.55 22.21 5.79
CA ALA A 16 -7.33 22.70 6.92
C ALA A 16 -8.27 21.66 7.53
N ASP A 17 -8.67 20.66 6.76
CA ASP A 17 -9.70 19.70 7.16
C ASP A 17 -9.32 18.28 6.69
N VAL A 18 -9.94 17.78 5.61
CA VAL A 18 -9.74 16.42 5.09
C VAL A 18 -10.07 16.36 3.60
N GLY A 19 -9.32 15.54 2.87
CA GLY A 19 -9.62 15.15 1.49
C GLY A 19 -9.62 13.64 1.32
N ILE A 20 -10.44 13.17 0.39
CA ILE A 20 -10.51 11.78 -0.05
C ILE A 20 -9.98 11.70 -1.47
N PHE A 21 -9.06 10.76 -1.72
CA PHE A 21 -8.43 10.57 -3.02
C PHE A 21 -8.56 9.11 -3.42
N ASP A 22 -9.08 8.87 -4.62
CA ASP A 22 -9.01 7.56 -5.26
C ASP A 22 -7.61 7.40 -5.86
N VAL A 23 -6.82 6.50 -5.27
CA VAL A 23 -5.47 6.16 -5.69
C VAL A 23 -5.36 4.69 -6.13
N SER A 24 -6.48 4.10 -6.56
CA SER A 24 -6.58 2.70 -7.02
C SER A 24 -5.73 2.39 -8.26
N HIS A 25 -5.17 3.41 -8.91
CA HIS A 25 -4.19 3.23 -9.99
C HIS A 25 -2.85 2.66 -9.50
N MET A 26 -2.55 2.73 -8.22
CA MET A 26 -1.35 2.13 -7.63
C MET A 26 -1.32 0.62 -7.82
N ALA A 27 -0.12 0.05 -7.92
CA ALA A 27 0.05 -1.38 -8.10
C ALA A 27 0.21 -2.08 -6.74
N VAL A 28 -0.61 -3.11 -6.50
CA VAL A 28 -0.63 -3.90 -5.28
C VAL A 28 -0.14 -5.31 -5.59
N PHE A 29 0.88 -5.77 -4.87
CA PHE A 29 1.46 -7.10 -5.02
C PHE A 29 1.50 -7.80 -3.66
N ASP A 30 0.94 -9.00 -3.58
CA ASP A 30 1.08 -9.89 -2.43
C ASP A 30 2.12 -10.96 -2.72
N PHE A 31 2.89 -11.30 -1.70
CA PHE A 31 3.97 -12.27 -1.77
C PHE A 31 3.68 -13.44 -0.85
N TYR A 32 3.90 -14.65 -1.35
CA TYR A 32 3.66 -15.91 -0.65
C TYR A 32 4.86 -16.84 -0.81
N GLY A 33 5.09 -17.69 0.17
CA GLY A 33 6.17 -18.69 0.15
C GLY A 33 6.99 -18.70 1.42
N SER A 34 7.96 -19.60 1.52
CA SER A 34 8.75 -19.79 2.73
C SER A 34 9.92 -18.81 2.91
N ASN A 35 10.36 -18.19 1.82
CA ASN A 35 11.59 -17.39 1.80
C ASN A 35 11.35 -15.88 1.55
N GLN A 36 10.17 -15.37 1.91
CA GLN A 36 9.80 -13.97 1.64
C GLN A 36 10.73 -12.95 2.29
N VAL A 37 11.20 -13.22 3.51
CA VAL A 37 12.11 -12.32 4.21
C VAL A 37 13.46 -12.20 3.49
N GLU A 38 14.03 -13.34 3.06
CA GLU A 38 15.31 -13.35 2.33
C GLU A 38 15.14 -12.73 0.93
N PHE A 39 14.01 -12.99 0.27
CA PHE A 39 13.64 -12.32 -0.98
C PHE A 39 13.62 -10.80 -0.82
N LEU A 40 12.95 -10.28 0.21
CA LEU A 40 12.84 -8.84 0.45
C LEU A 40 14.18 -8.21 0.85
N LYS A 41 15.02 -8.90 1.63
CA LYS A 41 16.38 -8.45 1.93
C LYS A 41 17.25 -8.30 0.68
N TYR A 42 17.01 -9.13 -0.32
CA TYR A 42 17.72 -9.03 -1.60
C TYR A 42 17.11 -7.96 -2.50
N LEU A 43 15.77 -7.84 -2.51
CA LEU A 43 15.03 -6.97 -3.41
C LEU A 43 15.18 -5.48 -3.07
N ILE A 44 15.18 -5.13 -1.77
CA ILE A 44 15.19 -3.74 -1.32
C ILE A 44 16.39 -3.41 -0.44
N PRO A 45 16.93 -2.18 -0.51
CA PRO A 45 18.10 -1.79 0.29
C PRO A 45 17.76 -1.53 1.77
N ASN A 46 16.50 -1.29 2.11
CA ASN A 46 16.09 -1.09 3.49
C ASN A 46 15.91 -2.41 4.22
N ASP A 47 16.22 -2.39 5.51
CA ASP A 47 16.17 -3.56 6.37
C ASP A 47 14.72 -3.94 6.73
N VAL A 48 14.19 -4.94 6.02
CA VAL A 48 12.84 -5.47 6.22
C VAL A 48 12.64 -6.12 7.58
N THR A 49 13.72 -6.55 8.26
CA THR A 49 13.61 -7.18 9.59
C THR A 49 13.04 -6.23 10.65
N LYS A 50 13.10 -4.92 10.42
CA LYS A 50 12.53 -3.89 11.31
C LYS A 50 11.00 -3.90 11.38
N ILE A 51 10.33 -4.61 10.49
CA ILE A 51 8.86 -4.64 10.45
C ILE A 51 8.27 -6.03 10.75
N LEU A 52 9.08 -7.06 10.97
CA LEU A 52 8.62 -8.46 11.11
C LEU A 52 7.65 -8.69 12.28
N ASP A 53 7.79 -7.97 13.38
CA ASP A 53 7.02 -8.23 14.61
C ASP A 53 5.89 -7.23 14.88
N SER A 54 5.55 -6.36 13.90
CA SER A 54 4.87 -5.14 14.31
C SER A 54 3.70 -4.66 13.44
N LYS A 55 3.22 -5.41 12.46
CA LYS A 55 2.22 -4.89 11.51
C LYS A 55 2.55 -3.44 11.08
N ARG A 56 3.75 -3.27 10.55
CA ARG A 56 4.29 -1.97 10.12
C ARG A 56 4.52 -1.93 8.61
N ALA A 57 4.60 -0.72 8.12
CA ALA A 57 5.05 -0.39 6.78
C ALA A 57 6.52 0.05 6.78
N LEU A 58 7.22 -0.24 5.70
CA LEU A 58 8.59 0.18 5.42
C LEU A 58 8.63 0.85 4.05
N TYR A 59 8.96 2.13 4.01
CA TYR A 59 9.25 2.81 2.75
C TYR A 59 10.66 2.45 2.28
N SER A 60 10.81 2.13 0.99
CA SER A 60 12.10 1.78 0.40
C SER A 60 12.18 2.16 -1.07
N PRO A 61 13.34 2.60 -1.59
CA PRO A 61 13.58 2.58 -3.01
C PRO A 61 13.70 1.14 -3.52
N LEU A 62 13.34 0.94 -4.79
CA LEU A 62 13.71 -0.22 -5.60
C LEU A 62 14.90 0.18 -6.47
N LEU A 63 15.98 -0.59 -6.45
CA LEU A 63 17.20 -0.26 -7.15
C LEU A 63 17.50 -1.26 -8.28
N ASN A 64 18.22 -0.80 -9.30
CA ASN A 64 18.88 -1.68 -10.28
C ASN A 64 20.24 -2.16 -9.75
N GLU A 65 20.90 -3.02 -10.53
CA GLU A 65 22.21 -3.62 -10.17
C GLU A 65 23.34 -2.59 -10.03
N GLU A 66 23.21 -1.41 -10.67
CA GLU A 66 24.16 -0.29 -10.58
C GLU A 66 23.83 0.69 -9.44
N GLY A 67 22.77 0.42 -8.65
CA GLY A 67 22.32 1.28 -7.56
C GLY A 67 21.46 2.46 -8.01
N GLY A 68 21.05 2.51 -9.28
CA GLY A 68 20.10 3.50 -9.79
C GLY A 68 18.68 3.21 -9.29
N ILE A 69 17.92 4.26 -8.97
CA ILE A 69 16.54 4.14 -8.49
C ILE A 69 15.62 3.79 -9.67
N LEU A 70 14.94 2.66 -9.57
CA LEU A 70 13.88 2.23 -10.49
C LEU A 70 12.53 2.78 -10.08
N ASP A 71 12.24 2.74 -8.77
CA ASP A 71 10.98 3.20 -8.19
C ASP A 71 11.14 3.43 -6.68
N ASP A 72 10.13 3.98 -6.05
CA ASP A 72 9.93 3.95 -4.62
C ASP A 72 8.64 3.18 -4.27
N LEU A 73 8.67 2.46 -3.16
CA LEU A 73 7.58 1.57 -2.78
C LEU A 73 7.41 1.48 -1.27
N ILE A 74 6.26 0.99 -0.86
CA ILE A 74 5.99 0.68 0.53
C ILE A 74 5.78 -0.82 0.69
N VAL A 75 6.56 -1.42 1.59
CA VAL A 75 6.43 -2.82 1.99
C VAL A 75 5.62 -2.89 3.28
N TYR A 76 4.58 -3.69 3.30
CA TYR A 76 3.72 -3.94 4.46
C TYR A 76 3.91 -5.37 4.94
N HIS A 77 4.16 -5.54 6.23
CA HIS A 77 4.12 -6.86 6.87
C HIS A 77 2.68 -7.12 7.35
N LEU A 78 2.03 -8.10 6.73
CA LEU A 78 0.63 -8.42 7.00
C LEU A 78 0.44 -9.39 8.18
N GLY A 79 1.53 -9.93 8.70
CA GLY A 79 1.57 -10.99 9.70
C GLY A 79 1.83 -12.37 9.06
N ASN A 80 2.26 -13.34 9.87
CA ASN A 80 2.56 -14.72 9.44
C ASN A 80 3.51 -14.81 8.23
N GLU A 81 4.53 -13.96 8.19
CA GLU A 81 5.49 -13.84 7.10
C GLU A 81 4.86 -13.49 5.73
N ASN A 82 3.67 -12.92 5.72
CA ASN A 82 3.04 -12.43 4.49
C ASN A 82 3.35 -10.95 4.30
N PHE A 83 3.69 -10.59 3.08
CA PHE A 83 4.05 -9.22 2.72
C PHE A 83 3.23 -8.73 1.54
N ARG A 84 2.97 -7.42 1.54
CA ARG A 84 2.39 -6.67 0.43
C ARG A 84 3.34 -5.55 0.04
N ILE A 85 3.50 -5.33 -1.25
CA ILE A 85 4.15 -4.14 -1.79
C ILE A 85 3.10 -3.30 -2.51
N ILE A 86 3.08 -2.00 -2.23
CA ILE A 86 2.36 -1.02 -3.03
C ILE A 86 3.39 -0.13 -3.70
N SER A 87 3.30 -0.01 -5.03
CA SER A 87 4.22 0.76 -5.86
C SER A 87 3.51 1.66 -6.85
N ASN A 88 4.27 2.50 -7.55
CA ASN A 88 3.72 3.46 -8.49
C ASN A 88 3.12 2.79 -9.74
N CYS A 89 2.06 3.40 -10.27
CA CYS A 89 1.37 2.91 -11.47
C CYS A 89 2.25 2.93 -12.72
N GLY A 90 3.02 4.01 -12.92
CA GLY A 90 3.80 4.22 -14.14
C GLY A 90 4.95 3.21 -14.32
N THR A 91 5.42 2.63 -13.23
CA THR A 91 6.53 1.66 -13.17
C THR A 91 6.06 0.22 -12.92
N ARG A 92 4.74 -0.01 -12.86
CA ARG A 92 4.13 -1.30 -12.48
C ARG A 92 4.70 -2.49 -13.23
N GLU A 93 4.78 -2.43 -14.56
CA GLU A 93 5.26 -3.54 -15.38
C GLU A 93 6.75 -3.80 -15.16
N GLN A 94 7.54 -2.74 -15.05
CA GLN A 94 8.96 -2.81 -14.76
C GLN A 94 9.22 -3.42 -13.37
N ASN A 95 8.45 -2.97 -12.36
CA ASN A 95 8.54 -3.49 -11.00
C ASN A 95 8.16 -4.96 -10.94
N TYR A 96 7.05 -5.33 -11.60
CA TYR A 96 6.59 -6.71 -11.63
C TYR A 96 7.63 -7.63 -12.28
N ALA A 97 8.23 -7.23 -13.40
CA ALA A 97 9.30 -7.98 -14.04
C ALA A 97 10.54 -8.13 -13.13
N CYS A 98 10.91 -7.06 -12.41
CA CYS A 98 11.99 -7.09 -11.43
C CYS A 98 11.67 -8.07 -10.29
N PHE A 99 10.46 -8.00 -9.73
CA PHE A 99 10.03 -8.89 -8.66
C PHE A 99 10.02 -10.36 -9.10
N GLN A 100 9.51 -10.66 -10.30
CA GLN A 100 9.49 -12.02 -10.86
C GLN A 100 10.90 -12.58 -11.04
N LYS A 101 11.83 -11.77 -11.57
CA LYS A 101 13.23 -12.18 -11.75
C LYS A 101 13.85 -12.61 -10.42
N VAL A 102 13.68 -11.81 -9.36
CA VAL A 102 14.24 -12.11 -8.05
C VAL A 102 13.48 -13.26 -7.37
N ALA A 103 12.16 -13.28 -7.43
CA ALA A 103 11.33 -14.29 -6.79
C ALA A 103 11.66 -15.73 -7.23
N SER A 104 12.08 -15.90 -8.50
CA SER A 104 12.46 -17.20 -9.04
C SER A 104 13.67 -17.84 -8.32
N GLU A 105 14.46 -17.05 -7.60
CA GLU A 105 15.63 -17.52 -6.85
C GLU A 105 15.33 -17.87 -5.39
N PHE A 106 14.12 -17.49 -4.89
CA PHE A 106 13.77 -17.54 -3.47
C PHE A 106 12.56 -18.39 -3.12
N ASP A 107 11.96 -19.13 -4.05
CA ASP A 107 10.72 -19.87 -3.81
C ASP A 107 9.59 -18.95 -3.28
N VAL A 108 9.40 -17.80 -3.94
CA VAL A 108 8.37 -16.83 -3.62
C VAL A 108 7.43 -16.68 -4.81
N GLN A 109 6.14 -16.75 -4.53
CA GLN A 109 5.07 -16.49 -5.49
C GLN A 109 4.58 -15.05 -5.35
N ILE A 110 4.19 -14.45 -6.46
CA ILE A 110 3.70 -13.07 -6.53
C ILE A 110 2.28 -13.11 -7.07
N ASP A 111 1.38 -12.47 -6.34
CA ASP A 111 0.00 -12.25 -6.75
C ASP A 111 -0.22 -10.74 -6.97
N PHE A 112 -0.40 -10.34 -8.23
CA PHE A 112 -0.75 -8.98 -8.57
C PHE A 112 -2.26 -8.77 -8.40
N LYS A 113 -2.65 -7.95 -7.42
CA LYS A 113 -4.04 -7.63 -7.10
C LYS A 113 -4.58 -6.57 -8.05
N SER A 114 -4.99 -6.97 -9.24
CA SER A 114 -5.49 -6.06 -10.28
C SER A 114 -6.82 -5.40 -9.95
N ASP A 115 -7.57 -5.99 -9.03
CA ASP A 115 -8.89 -5.57 -8.54
C ASP A 115 -8.86 -4.82 -7.21
N ALA A 116 -7.67 -4.67 -6.60
CA ALA A 116 -7.52 -3.88 -5.38
C ALA A 116 -7.87 -2.42 -5.63
N SER A 117 -8.62 -1.83 -4.70
CA SER A 117 -8.90 -0.40 -4.68
C SER A 117 -8.23 0.25 -3.49
N ILE A 118 -7.66 1.45 -3.69
CA ILE A 118 -6.99 2.20 -2.63
C ILE A 118 -7.60 3.59 -2.53
N ILE A 119 -8.03 3.94 -1.32
CA ILE A 119 -8.52 5.27 -0.99
C ILE A 119 -7.56 5.91 0.01
N ALA A 120 -7.06 7.10 -0.30
CA ALA A 120 -6.30 7.90 0.64
C ALA A 120 -7.20 8.94 1.31
N LEU A 121 -7.25 8.91 2.64
CA LEU A 121 -7.95 9.89 3.48
C LEU A 121 -6.90 10.76 4.18
N GLN A 122 -6.76 12.02 3.75
CA GLN A 122 -5.63 12.87 4.12
C GLN A 122 -6.10 14.23 4.66
N GLY A 123 -5.43 14.72 5.70
CA GLY A 123 -5.69 16.01 6.33
C GLY A 123 -5.77 15.90 7.86
N PRO A 124 -5.73 17.04 8.59
CA PRO A 124 -5.70 17.06 10.05
C PRO A 124 -6.89 16.36 10.71
N ASN A 125 -8.06 16.34 10.07
CA ASN A 125 -9.25 15.66 10.57
C ASN A 125 -9.44 14.22 10.04
N SER A 126 -8.49 13.66 9.29
CA SER A 126 -8.58 12.31 8.70
C SER A 126 -8.84 11.23 9.76
N MET A 127 -8.07 11.21 10.84
CA MET A 127 -8.22 10.21 11.90
C MET A 127 -9.56 10.32 12.64
N LYS A 128 -10.07 11.55 12.82
CA LYS A 128 -11.40 11.79 13.40
C LYS A 128 -12.51 11.24 12.50
N ASN A 129 -12.39 11.44 11.19
CA ASN A 129 -13.36 10.91 10.23
C ASN A 129 -13.28 9.38 10.16
N LEU A 130 -12.07 8.81 10.15
CA LEU A 130 -11.87 7.37 10.17
C LEU A 130 -12.51 6.72 11.41
N SER A 131 -12.38 7.33 12.59
CA SER A 131 -12.89 6.80 13.85
C SER A 131 -14.42 6.68 13.90
N SER A 132 -15.13 7.29 12.97
CA SER A 132 -16.58 7.08 12.81
C SER A 132 -16.95 5.73 12.18
N LEU A 133 -15.99 5.10 11.49
CA LEU A 133 -16.15 3.82 10.80
C LEU A 133 -15.35 2.70 11.48
N TYR A 134 -14.14 3.02 11.96
CA TYR A 134 -13.20 2.07 12.55
C TYR A 134 -12.66 2.62 13.87
N ASP A 135 -12.93 1.95 14.98
CA ASP A 135 -12.34 2.29 16.30
C ASP A 135 -10.92 1.73 16.41
N ILE A 136 -10.02 2.32 15.63
CA ILE A 136 -8.60 1.93 15.59
C ILE A 136 -7.69 3.10 15.91
N LYS A 137 -6.58 2.80 16.59
CA LYS A 137 -5.50 3.75 16.85
C LYS A 137 -4.25 3.25 16.16
N LEU A 138 -3.78 4.00 15.18
CA LEU A 138 -2.57 3.66 14.42
C LEU A 138 -1.48 4.69 14.68
N GLU A 139 -0.28 4.22 14.96
CA GLU A 139 0.93 5.04 14.90
C GLU A 139 1.38 5.21 13.46
N LYS A 140 2.25 6.19 13.20
CA LYS A 140 2.80 6.41 11.86
C LYS A 140 3.51 5.16 11.37
N PHE A 141 3.26 4.78 10.10
CA PHE A 141 3.74 3.55 9.48
C PHE A 141 3.27 2.25 10.15
N HIS A 142 2.17 2.27 10.91
CA HIS A 142 1.48 1.06 11.36
C HIS A 142 0.23 0.80 10.52
N LEU A 143 -0.20 -0.45 10.52
CA LEU A 143 -1.39 -0.88 9.80
C LEU A 143 -2.33 -1.68 10.70
N TYR A 144 -3.61 -1.56 10.40
CA TYR A 144 -4.69 -2.45 10.79
C TYR A 144 -5.08 -3.28 9.58
N GLN A 145 -5.44 -4.53 9.79
CA GLN A 145 -5.97 -5.39 8.73
C GLN A 145 -6.98 -6.37 9.31
N ASP A 146 -8.06 -6.55 8.57
CA ASP A 146 -9.03 -7.65 8.69
C ASP A 146 -9.21 -8.36 7.33
N GLU A 147 -10.32 -9.09 7.15
CA GLU A 147 -10.59 -9.87 5.94
C GLU A 147 -10.92 -9.00 4.73
N GLU A 148 -11.46 -7.81 4.93
CA GLU A 148 -11.97 -6.93 3.88
C GLU A 148 -11.05 -5.76 3.57
N VAL A 149 -10.30 -5.28 4.57
CA VAL A 149 -9.58 -4.02 4.44
C VAL A 149 -8.21 -4.05 5.12
N MET A 150 -7.25 -3.37 4.51
CA MET A 150 -6.00 -2.97 5.15
C MET A 150 -5.98 -1.44 5.26
N ILE A 151 -5.84 -0.93 6.48
CA ILE A 151 -5.74 0.50 6.76
C ILE A 151 -4.33 0.80 7.28
N ALA A 152 -3.57 1.59 6.55
CA ALA A 152 -2.21 1.96 6.92
C ALA A 152 -2.10 3.46 7.19
N ARG A 153 -1.39 3.84 8.25
CA ARG A 153 -1.13 5.25 8.54
C ARG A 153 0.05 5.76 7.72
N THR A 154 -0.18 5.85 6.43
CA THR A 154 0.70 6.33 5.37
C THR A 154 -0.01 7.40 4.55
N GLY A 155 0.60 7.94 3.52
CA GLY A 155 -0.03 8.91 2.62
C GLY A 155 0.96 9.78 1.87
N TYR A 156 0.43 10.61 0.97
CA TYR A 156 1.16 11.41 -0.02
C TYR A 156 1.27 12.89 0.28
N THR A 157 0.33 13.45 1.04
CA THR A 157 0.14 14.89 1.12
C THR A 157 1.08 15.58 2.10
N GLY A 158 1.78 14.80 2.92
CA GLY A 158 2.55 15.29 4.06
C GLY A 158 1.68 15.67 5.27
N GLU A 159 0.35 15.64 5.13
CA GLU A 159 -0.60 15.76 6.22
C GLU A 159 -0.78 14.42 6.96
N LEU A 160 -1.46 14.48 8.10
CA LEU A 160 -1.96 13.27 8.75
C LEU A 160 -2.93 12.54 7.82
N GLY A 161 -2.89 11.22 7.83
CA GLY A 161 -3.81 10.48 7.00
C GLY A 161 -3.61 8.98 7.08
N VAL A 162 -4.45 8.30 6.33
CA VAL A 162 -4.40 6.85 6.13
C VAL A 162 -4.61 6.53 4.66
N GLU A 163 -4.11 5.38 4.26
CA GLU A 163 -4.44 4.71 3.00
C GLU A 163 -5.23 3.44 3.34
N ILE A 164 -6.36 3.28 2.69
CA ILE A 164 -7.33 2.21 2.90
C ILE A 164 -7.31 1.36 1.64
N CYS A 165 -6.76 0.16 1.72
CA CYS A 165 -6.74 -0.80 0.63
C CYS A 165 -7.88 -1.79 0.81
N LEU A 166 -8.82 -1.78 -0.12
CA LEU A 166 -9.96 -2.70 -0.20
C LEU A 166 -9.56 -3.86 -1.10
N LEU A 167 -9.74 -5.07 -0.59
CA LEU A 167 -9.52 -6.28 -1.34
C LEU A 167 -10.90 -6.87 -1.68
N TYR A 168 -11.27 -6.83 -2.94
CA TYR A 168 -12.44 -7.56 -3.38
C TYR A 168 -12.10 -9.05 -3.37
N THR A 169 -12.75 -9.82 -2.49
CA THR A 169 -12.72 -11.28 -2.60
C THR A 169 -13.69 -11.69 -3.71
N SER A 170 -13.29 -12.66 -4.53
CA SER A 170 -14.07 -13.16 -5.67
C SER A 170 -15.49 -13.66 -5.31
N ASP A 171 -15.78 -13.86 -4.04
CA ASP A 171 -17.10 -14.31 -3.55
C ASP A 171 -18.16 -13.20 -3.53
N ALA A 172 -17.77 -11.93 -3.56
CA ALA A 172 -18.73 -10.81 -3.59
C ALA A 172 -19.39 -10.62 -4.97
N ALA A 173 -18.87 -11.22 -6.03
CA ALA A 173 -19.40 -11.11 -7.40
C ALA A 173 -20.56 -12.07 -7.69
N ASP A 174 -20.75 -13.13 -6.91
CA ASP A 174 -21.78 -14.16 -7.15
C ASP A 174 -23.15 -13.82 -6.51
N GLU A 175 -23.24 -12.90 -5.57
CA GLU A 175 -24.51 -12.55 -4.92
C GLU A 175 -25.37 -11.53 -5.70
N SER A 176 -24.88 -10.97 -6.80
CA SER A 176 -25.62 -9.98 -7.61
C SER A 176 -26.39 -10.58 -8.80
N SER A 177 -26.47 -11.92 -8.93
CA SER A 177 -27.14 -12.61 -10.03
C SER A 177 -28.29 -13.52 -9.54
N SER A 178 -29.22 -12.95 -8.78
CA SER A 178 -30.45 -13.66 -8.45
C SER A 178 -31.64 -12.74 -8.54
#